data_0c1d191dd947d456d412f363658543a1
#
_entry.id   0c1d191dd947d456d412f363658543a1
#
_cell.length_a   1.000
_cell.length_b   1.000
_cell.length_c   1.000
_cell.angle_alpha   90.00
_cell.angle_beta   90.00
_cell.angle_gamma   90.00
#
_symmetry.space_group_name_H-M   'P 1'
#
loop_
_entity.id
_entity.type
_entity.pdbx_description
1 polymer ?
#
loop_
_entity_poly.entity_id
_entity_poly.type
_entity_poly.pdbx_seq_one_letter_code
_entity_poly.pdbx_strand_id
1 'polypeptide(L)'
;KDKTFTESSDSYFKSMSLGSMGADSADLNNDLLTDLFVTEMLPKTFDRKKTKAVYDSWDKHALAVSKGYHYQYPRNVLQRNMGDNDFFEIGRFSNLSASEWSWASLIFDMNNDGFKDIIISNGIYKDLLDRDYLNYISDQQLVSNLIKTKKEGIKKLIDLMPSDPVKN
;
A
#
# COMPACT_ATOMS: atom_id res chain seq x y z
N LYS A 1 -6.35 25.10 -26.53
CA LYS A 1 -5.94 24.72 -25.15
C LYS A 1 -4.90 23.63 -25.32
N ASP A 2 -3.71 23.84 -24.80
CA ASP A 2 -2.65 22.86 -24.80
C ASP A 2 -3.11 21.60 -24.00
N LYS A 3 -2.97 20.45 -24.64
CA LYS A 3 -3.28 19.16 -24.02
C LYS A 3 -2.04 18.60 -23.33
N THR A 4 -1.39 19.42 -22.50
CA THR A 4 -0.18 19.02 -21.75
C THR A 4 -0.49 18.84 -20.28
N PHE A 5 0.15 17.85 -19.66
CA PHE A 5 0.13 17.65 -18.21
C PHE A 5 1.46 18.14 -17.64
N THR A 6 1.40 18.73 -16.47
CA THR A 6 2.59 19.17 -15.73
C THR A 6 2.63 18.38 -14.42
N GLU A 7 3.79 17.75 -14.13
CA GLU A 7 4.03 17.12 -12.84
C GLU A 7 4.06 18.20 -11.75
N SER A 8 3.23 18.04 -10.73
CA SER A 8 3.07 19.04 -9.67
C SER A 8 2.87 18.42 -8.29
N SER A 9 3.07 17.11 -8.14
CA SER A 9 2.82 16.40 -6.86
C SER A 9 3.60 16.99 -5.69
N ASP A 10 4.83 17.41 -5.92
CA ASP A 10 5.68 18.04 -4.89
C ASP A 10 5.11 19.37 -4.37
N SER A 11 4.32 20.06 -5.20
CA SER A 11 3.70 21.33 -4.82
C SER A 11 2.43 21.14 -4.00
N TYR A 12 1.72 20.03 -4.22
CA TYR A 12 0.42 19.77 -3.61
C TYR A 12 0.51 18.88 -2.38
N PHE A 13 1.33 17.83 -2.42
CA PHE A 13 1.38 16.80 -1.40
C PHE A 13 2.65 16.88 -0.57
N LYS A 14 2.55 16.85 0.75
CA LYS A 14 3.71 16.82 1.65
C LYS A 14 4.32 15.41 1.73
N SER A 15 3.55 14.39 1.47
CA SER A 15 4.00 13.00 1.38
C SER A 15 3.00 12.17 0.57
N MET A 16 3.48 11.05 0.04
CA MET A 16 2.70 10.15 -0.81
C MET A 16 2.86 8.70 -0.35
N SER A 17 2.03 7.81 -0.90
CA SER A 17 2.21 6.36 -0.79
C SER A 17 3.41 5.92 -1.64
N LEU A 18 4.18 4.93 -1.16
CA LEU A 18 5.34 4.39 -1.86
C LEU A 18 4.94 3.43 -3.00
N GLY A 19 4.04 2.50 -2.71
CA GLY A 19 3.61 1.44 -3.62
C GLY A 19 2.12 1.51 -3.93
N SER A 20 1.62 2.69 -4.30
CA SER A 20 0.21 2.96 -4.58
C SER A 20 -0.44 1.88 -5.44
N MET A 21 -1.56 1.31 -4.98
CA MET A 21 -2.30 0.24 -5.68
C MET A 21 -3.55 0.78 -6.35
N GLY A 22 -4.42 1.42 -5.61
CA GLY A 22 -5.65 2.03 -6.12
C GLY A 22 -5.85 3.41 -5.54
N ALA A 23 -6.63 4.23 -6.24
CA ALA A 23 -6.96 5.57 -5.82
C ALA A 23 -8.39 5.91 -6.19
N ASP A 24 -9.04 6.70 -5.35
CA ASP A 24 -10.31 7.32 -5.66
C ASP A 24 -10.40 8.70 -5.00
N SER A 25 -11.25 9.56 -5.53
CA SER A 25 -11.37 10.94 -5.08
C SER A 25 -12.81 11.40 -5.01
N ALA A 26 -13.17 12.02 -3.91
CA ALA A 26 -14.45 12.66 -3.69
C ALA A 26 -14.36 13.69 -2.57
N ASP A 27 -15.38 14.51 -2.44
CA ASP A 27 -15.57 15.38 -1.28
C ASP A 27 -16.07 14.53 -0.11
N LEU A 28 -15.17 14.22 0.85
CA LEU A 28 -15.45 13.35 1.99
C LEU A 28 -16.15 14.04 3.15
N ASN A 29 -16.01 15.34 3.25
CA ASN A 29 -16.46 16.13 4.40
C ASN A 29 -17.50 17.18 4.04
N ASN A 30 -17.98 17.16 2.79
CA ASN A 30 -18.98 18.08 2.23
C ASN A 30 -18.55 19.57 2.27
N ASP A 31 -17.25 19.84 2.06
CA ASP A 31 -16.70 21.21 1.98
C ASP A 31 -16.56 21.73 0.52
N LEU A 32 -17.03 20.95 -0.45
CA LEU A 32 -16.96 21.21 -1.89
C LEU A 32 -15.54 21.15 -2.48
N LEU A 33 -14.58 20.60 -1.73
CA LEU A 33 -13.24 20.32 -2.21
C LEU A 33 -13.06 18.81 -2.38
N THR A 34 -12.36 18.42 -3.42
CA THR A 34 -12.13 16.99 -3.69
C THR A 34 -10.91 16.49 -2.90
N ASP A 35 -11.13 15.53 -2.01
CA ASP A 35 -10.11 14.78 -1.31
C ASP A 35 -9.61 13.61 -2.15
N LEU A 36 -8.44 13.05 -1.83
CA LEU A 36 -7.85 11.91 -2.52
C LEU A 36 -7.47 10.82 -1.52
N PHE A 37 -7.96 9.61 -1.73
CA PHE A 37 -7.54 8.44 -0.98
C PHE A 37 -6.77 7.46 -1.88
N VAL A 38 -5.60 7.02 -1.42
CA VAL A 38 -4.73 6.08 -2.13
C VAL A 38 -4.43 4.89 -1.24
N THR A 39 -4.64 3.68 -1.77
CA THR A 39 -4.37 2.43 -1.05
C THR A 39 -2.94 1.94 -1.24
N GLU A 40 -2.47 1.18 -0.26
CA GLU A 40 -1.15 0.58 -0.19
C GLU A 40 -1.23 -0.75 0.59
N MET A 41 -0.11 -1.37 0.90
CA MET A 41 -0.05 -2.76 1.38
C MET A 41 0.38 -2.89 2.85
N LEU A 42 0.15 -1.85 3.67
CA LEU A 42 0.56 -1.90 5.07
C LEU A 42 -0.38 -2.77 5.90
N PRO A 43 0.12 -3.83 6.57
CA PRO A 43 -0.68 -4.62 7.48
C PRO A 43 -1.28 -3.80 8.63
N LYS A 44 -2.50 -4.16 9.05
CA LYS A 44 -3.21 -3.43 10.11
C LYS A 44 -2.71 -3.80 11.51
N THR A 45 -2.54 -5.09 11.77
CA THR A 45 -2.16 -5.57 13.09
C THR A 45 -0.65 -5.47 13.35
N PHE A 46 -0.28 -5.34 14.61
CA PHE A 46 1.12 -5.22 15.02
C PHE A 46 1.96 -6.46 14.67
N ASP A 47 1.40 -7.66 14.89
CA ASP A 47 2.10 -8.91 14.60
C ASP A 47 2.36 -9.05 13.09
N ARG A 48 1.36 -8.72 12.28
CA ARG A 48 1.53 -8.75 10.83
C ARG A 48 2.50 -7.67 10.34
N LYS A 49 2.50 -6.48 10.93
CA LYS A 49 3.53 -5.47 10.62
C LYS A 49 4.93 -6.00 10.86
N LYS A 50 5.17 -6.70 11.97
CA LYS A 50 6.49 -7.27 12.28
C LYS A 50 6.93 -8.39 11.34
N THR A 51 5.99 -9.23 10.92
CA THR A 51 6.30 -10.43 10.13
C THR A 51 6.22 -10.21 8.62
N LYS A 52 5.52 -9.18 8.16
CA LYS A 52 5.20 -8.97 6.73
C LYS A 52 5.70 -7.63 6.17
N ALA A 53 5.71 -6.57 6.97
CA ALA A 53 6.11 -5.27 6.45
C ALA A 53 7.62 -5.24 6.15
N VAL A 54 7.94 -4.78 4.95
CA VAL A 54 9.31 -4.45 4.57
C VAL A 54 9.51 -2.96 4.88
N TYR A 55 10.36 -2.69 5.84
CA TYR A 55 10.76 -1.32 6.16
C TYR A 55 12.07 -1.01 5.45
N ASP A 56 12.08 0.06 4.68
CA ASP A 56 13.35 0.59 4.17
C ASP A 56 14.19 1.16 5.30
N SER A 57 15.51 1.05 5.15
CA SER A 57 16.41 1.70 6.06
C SER A 57 16.30 3.23 5.92
N TRP A 58 16.56 3.94 7.02
CA TRP A 58 16.61 5.41 7.00
C TRP A 58 17.57 5.94 5.94
N ASP A 59 18.71 5.28 5.75
CA ASP A 59 19.71 5.68 4.76
C ASP A 59 19.18 5.61 3.33
N LYS A 60 18.42 4.57 2.99
CA LYS A 60 17.75 4.45 1.69
C LYS A 60 16.73 5.55 1.47
N HIS A 61 15.91 5.81 2.49
CA HIS A 61 14.92 6.89 2.44
C HIS A 61 15.61 8.26 2.25
N ALA A 62 16.63 8.56 3.04
CA ALA A 62 17.39 9.80 2.94
C ALA A 62 18.07 9.94 1.56
N LEU A 63 18.62 8.84 1.04
CA LEU A 63 19.21 8.82 -0.30
C LEU A 63 18.15 9.09 -1.37
N ALA A 64 16.99 8.47 -1.30
CA ALA A 64 15.90 8.69 -2.26
C ALA A 64 15.48 10.16 -2.28
N VAL A 65 15.23 10.76 -1.11
CA VAL A 65 14.89 12.18 -0.98
C VAL A 65 16.00 13.07 -1.55
N SER A 66 17.28 12.76 -1.28
CA SER A 66 18.42 13.52 -1.82
C SER A 66 18.55 13.44 -3.34
N LYS A 67 17.97 12.41 -3.97
CA LYS A 67 17.94 12.20 -5.43
C LYS A 67 16.70 12.79 -6.10
N GLY A 68 15.87 13.51 -5.35
CA GLY A 68 14.68 14.16 -5.86
C GLY A 68 13.42 13.29 -5.85
N TYR A 69 13.46 12.13 -5.21
CA TYR A 69 12.22 11.40 -4.90
C TYR A 69 11.53 12.11 -3.74
N HIS A 70 10.22 12.27 -3.86
CA HIS A 70 9.43 12.90 -2.82
C HIS A 70 9.32 12.01 -1.57
N TYR A 71 8.82 12.54 -0.44
CA TYR A 71 8.58 11.76 0.77
C TYR A 71 7.51 10.71 0.53
N GLN A 72 7.92 9.47 0.41
CA GLN A 72 7.06 8.32 0.14
C GLN A 72 7.10 7.34 1.30
N TYR A 73 5.93 6.84 1.70
CA TYR A 73 5.80 5.91 2.83
C TYR A 73 4.94 4.70 2.45
N PRO A 74 5.30 3.49 2.89
CA PRO A 74 4.54 2.27 2.59
C PRO A 74 3.27 2.18 3.44
N ARG A 75 2.29 3.03 3.15
CA ARG A 75 1.00 3.07 3.84
C ARG A 75 -0.05 3.75 2.95
N ASN A 76 -1.33 3.47 3.25
CA ASN A 76 -2.41 4.26 2.66
C ASN A 76 -2.24 5.74 3.03
N VAL A 77 -2.65 6.60 2.14
CA VAL A 77 -2.69 8.04 2.38
C VAL A 77 -4.08 8.59 2.09
N LEU A 78 -4.54 9.48 2.96
CA LEU A 78 -5.73 10.29 2.75
C LEU A 78 -5.30 11.75 2.70
N GLN A 79 -5.32 12.29 1.50
CA GLN A 79 -4.96 13.67 1.20
C GLN A 79 -6.23 14.52 1.29
N ARG A 80 -6.42 15.22 2.40
CA ARG A 80 -7.52 16.16 2.55
C ARG A 80 -7.18 17.47 1.85
N ASN A 81 -8.05 17.89 0.96
CA ASN A 81 -7.93 19.17 0.27
C ASN A 81 -8.34 20.31 1.21
N MET A 82 -7.46 21.29 1.37
CA MET A 82 -7.70 22.46 2.23
C MET A 82 -7.98 23.75 1.42
N GLY A 83 -8.09 23.62 0.10
CA GLY A 83 -8.14 24.76 -0.80
C GLY A 83 -6.76 25.33 -1.12
N ASP A 84 -6.69 26.29 -2.02
CA ASP A 84 -5.47 27.00 -2.43
C ASP A 84 -4.30 26.08 -2.83
N ASN A 85 -4.61 24.89 -3.37
CA ASN A 85 -3.66 23.84 -3.76
C ASN A 85 -2.88 23.23 -2.58
N ASP A 86 -3.38 23.30 -1.37
CA ASP A 86 -2.78 22.69 -0.20
C ASP A 86 -3.53 21.43 0.23
N PHE A 87 -2.79 20.33 0.48
CA PHE A 87 -3.33 19.05 0.91
C PHE A 87 -2.64 18.59 2.20
N PHE A 88 -3.44 18.11 3.15
CA PHE A 88 -2.95 17.51 4.39
C PHE A 88 -3.15 15.99 4.39
N GLU A 89 -2.06 15.25 4.60
CA GLU A 89 -2.13 13.81 4.77
C GLU A 89 -2.66 13.48 6.17
N ILE A 90 -3.90 12.97 6.25
CA ILE A 90 -4.62 12.67 7.48
C ILE A 90 -4.91 11.17 7.67
N GLY A 91 -4.36 10.28 6.87
CA GLY A 91 -4.66 8.85 6.92
C GLY A 91 -4.38 8.19 8.27
N ARG A 92 -3.33 8.61 8.99
CA ARG A 92 -3.07 8.14 10.35
C ARG A 92 -4.09 8.68 11.36
N PHE A 93 -4.42 9.95 11.27
CA PHE A 93 -5.42 10.58 12.12
C PHE A 93 -6.80 9.94 11.94
N SER A 94 -7.16 9.60 10.71
CA SER A 94 -8.43 8.96 10.35
C SER A 94 -8.43 7.44 10.53
N ASN A 95 -7.34 6.85 11.05
CA ASN A 95 -7.17 5.40 11.21
C ASN A 95 -7.29 4.60 9.88
N LEU A 96 -6.96 5.24 8.76
CA LEU A 96 -7.02 4.67 7.41
C LEU A 96 -5.64 4.28 6.83
N SER A 97 -4.56 4.53 7.57
CA SER A 97 -3.20 4.35 7.07
C SER A 97 -2.78 2.90 6.82
N ALA A 98 -3.54 1.92 7.30
CA ALA A 98 -3.22 0.50 7.19
C ALA A 98 -4.49 -0.33 7.01
N SER A 99 -4.57 -1.09 5.94
CA SER A 99 -5.74 -1.92 5.58
C SER A 99 -5.34 -3.25 4.93
N GLU A 100 -4.20 -3.82 5.32
CA GLU A 100 -3.64 -5.03 4.71
C GLU A 100 -3.27 -4.81 3.23
N TRP A 101 -3.14 -5.88 2.47
CA TRP A 101 -2.84 -5.81 1.04
C TRP A 101 -4.04 -5.29 0.27
N SER A 102 -4.07 -4.00 0.03
CA SER A 102 -5.22 -3.32 -0.56
C SER A 102 -5.04 -3.10 -2.06
N TRP A 103 -6.08 -3.37 -2.83
CA TRP A 103 -6.07 -3.33 -4.29
C TRP A 103 -6.76 -2.10 -4.86
N ALA A 104 -7.93 -1.79 -4.34
CA ALA A 104 -8.72 -0.68 -4.83
C ALA A 104 -9.44 0.04 -3.69
N SER A 105 -9.75 1.30 -3.91
CA SER A 105 -10.66 2.10 -3.10
C SER A 105 -11.83 2.59 -3.93
N LEU A 106 -12.98 2.72 -3.28
CA LEU A 106 -14.15 3.38 -3.83
C LEU A 106 -14.70 4.32 -2.76
N ILE A 107 -15.05 5.53 -3.17
CA ILE A 107 -15.62 6.56 -2.31
C ILE A 107 -17.01 6.90 -2.79
N PHE A 108 -18.03 6.50 -2.03
CA PHE A 108 -19.42 6.81 -2.32
C PHE A 108 -20.27 6.73 -1.04
N ASP A 109 -21.45 7.31 -1.07
CA ASP A 109 -22.42 7.22 0.03
C ASP A 109 -23.12 5.85 -0.02
N MET A 110 -22.65 4.91 0.80
CA MET A 110 -23.12 3.53 0.79
C MET A 110 -24.46 3.37 1.55
N ASN A 111 -24.65 4.12 2.61
CA ASN A 111 -25.81 4.05 3.49
C ASN A 111 -26.86 5.15 3.23
N ASN A 112 -26.57 6.03 2.27
CA ASN A 112 -27.42 7.17 1.86
C ASN A 112 -27.70 8.17 3.00
N ASP A 113 -26.68 8.45 3.80
CA ASP A 113 -26.75 9.43 4.89
C ASP A 113 -26.24 10.83 4.49
N GLY A 114 -25.79 10.99 3.23
CA GLY A 114 -25.27 12.24 2.69
C GLY A 114 -23.77 12.44 2.88
N PHE A 115 -23.08 11.54 3.57
CA PHE A 115 -21.63 11.54 3.69
C PHE A 115 -21.02 10.43 2.82
N LYS A 116 -19.77 10.60 2.42
CA LYS A 116 -19.07 9.58 1.65
C LYS A 116 -18.39 8.58 2.57
N ASP A 117 -18.59 7.30 2.23
CA ASP A 117 -17.89 6.17 2.82
C ASP A 117 -16.68 5.79 1.97
N ILE A 118 -15.68 5.14 2.58
CA ILE A 118 -14.54 4.59 1.89
C ILE A 118 -14.60 3.06 1.96
N ILE A 119 -14.72 2.40 0.81
CA ILE A 119 -14.62 0.95 0.68
C ILE A 119 -13.23 0.60 0.15
N ILE A 120 -12.57 -0.35 0.81
CA ILE A 120 -11.26 -0.84 0.41
C ILE A 120 -11.37 -2.34 0.11
N SER A 121 -11.04 -2.73 -1.11
CA SER A 121 -10.87 -4.14 -1.44
C SER A 121 -9.46 -4.58 -1.10
N ASN A 122 -9.31 -5.67 -0.35
CA ASN A 122 -8.02 -6.16 0.06
C ASN A 122 -7.96 -7.70 0.11
N GLY A 123 -6.76 -8.21 0.27
CA GLY A 123 -6.49 -9.63 0.41
C GLY A 123 -5.64 -10.21 -0.71
N ILE A 124 -4.92 -11.28 -0.37
CA ILE A 124 -4.19 -12.14 -1.28
C ILE A 124 -4.50 -13.60 -0.93
N TYR A 125 -4.56 -14.44 -1.96
CA TYR A 125 -4.91 -15.85 -1.81
C TYR A 125 -3.93 -16.61 -0.91
N LYS A 126 -2.63 -16.27 -0.99
CA LYS A 126 -1.57 -16.82 -0.14
C LYS A 126 -0.69 -15.69 0.36
N ASP A 127 -0.27 -15.78 1.61
CA ASP A 127 0.56 -14.75 2.26
C ASP A 127 2.03 -14.85 1.81
N LEU A 128 2.29 -14.43 0.58
CA LEU A 128 3.61 -14.51 -0.05
C LEU A 128 4.63 -13.54 0.56
N LEU A 129 4.20 -12.63 1.42
CA LEU A 129 5.07 -11.68 2.11
C LEU A 129 5.58 -12.19 3.46
N ASP A 130 5.26 -13.43 3.83
CA ASP A 130 5.81 -14.04 5.03
C ASP A 130 7.34 -14.03 4.98
N ARG A 131 7.98 -13.37 5.92
CA ARG A 131 9.44 -13.20 5.95
C ARG A 131 10.17 -14.51 6.13
N ASP A 132 9.61 -15.45 6.87
CA ASP A 132 10.20 -16.78 7.05
C ASP A 132 10.15 -17.56 5.75
N TYR A 133 9.01 -17.47 5.03
CA TYR A 133 8.89 -18.04 3.69
C TYR A 133 9.86 -17.37 2.70
N LEU A 134 9.94 -16.04 2.68
CA LEU A 134 10.85 -15.32 1.81
C LEU A 134 12.32 -15.64 2.10
N ASN A 135 12.70 -15.73 3.37
CA ASN A 135 14.06 -16.13 3.76
C ASN A 135 14.36 -17.56 3.29
N TYR A 136 13.39 -18.47 3.43
CA TYR A 136 13.55 -19.85 2.99
C TYR A 136 13.76 -19.96 1.47
N ILE A 137 12.96 -19.26 0.66
CA ILE A 137 13.10 -19.29 -0.81
C ILE A 137 14.29 -18.46 -1.33
N SER A 138 14.87 -17.60 -0.51
CA SER A 138 16.07 -16.83 -0.87
C SER A 138 17.37 -17.63 -0.72
N ASP A 139 17.32 -18.78 -0.04
CA ASP A 139 18.47 -19.71 0.05
C ASP A 139 18.70 -20.41 -1.29
N GLN A 140 19.67 -19.89 -2.04
CA GLN A 140 19.98 -20.37 -3.39
C GLN A 140 20.41 -21.85 -3.42
N GLN A 141 21.12 -22.34 -2.35
CA GLN A 141 21.55 -23.73 -2.28
C GLN A 141 20.35 -24.65 -2.07
N LEU A 142 19.47 -24.28 -1.16
CA LEU A 142 18.27 -25.04 -0.86
C LEU A 142 17.33 -25.09 -2.07
N VAL A 143 17.06 -23.95 -2.69
CA VAL A 143 16.20 -23.86 -3.88
C VAL A 143 16.81 -24.63 -5.06
N SER A 144 18.11 -24.53 -5.31
CA SER A 144 18.75 -25.26 -6.38
C SER A 144 18.67 -26.78 -6.19
N ASN A 145 18.80 -27.26 -4.96
CA ASN A 145 18.65 -28.68 -4.63
C ASN A 145 17.20 -29.17 -4.80
N LEU A 146 16.23 -28.36 -4.45
CA LEU A 146 14.80 -28.65 -4.66
C LEU A 146 14.44 -28.69 -6.14
N ILE A 147 14.95 -27.77 -6.95
CA ILE A 147 14.69 -27.70 -8.39
C ILE A 147 15.30 -28.92 -9.11
N LYS A 148 16.44 -29.44 -8.66
CA LYS A 148 17.03 -30.67 -9.22
C LYS A 148 16.11 -31.89 -9.12
N THR A 149 15.23 -31.92 -8.13
CA THR A 149 14.23 -32.98 -7.96
C THR A 149 12.95 -32.77 -8.79
N LYS A 150 12.95 -31.80 -9.72
CA LYS A 150 11.88 -31.47 -10.67
C LYS A 150 10.50 -31.32 -9.98
N LYS A 151 9.51 -32.17 -10.36
CA LYS A 151 8.14 -32.05 -9.88
C LYS A 151 7.99 -32.09 -8.35
N GLU A 152 8.76 -32.93 -7.67
CA GLU A 152 8.68 -33.04 -6.18
C GLU A 152 9.25 -31.79 -5.49
N GLY A 153 10.32 -31.21 -6.02
CA GLY A 153 10.90 -29.98 -5.46
C GLY A 153 9.97 -28.78 -5.65
N ILE A 154 9.35 -28.64 -6.83
CA ILE A 154 8.36 -27.60 -7.10
C ILE A 154 7.14 -27.78 -6.17
N LYS A 155 6.65 -29.02 -6.01
CA LYS A 155 5.55 -29.30 -5.10
C LYS A 155 5.88 -28.91 -3.66
N LYS A 156 7.08 -29.26 -3.17
CA LYS A 156 7.55 -28.83 -1.83
C LYS A 156 7.58 -27.30 -1.67
N LEU A 157 8.07 -26.57 -2.68
CA LEU A 157 8.07 -25.11 -2.64
C LEU A 157 6.64 -24.54 -2.56
N ILE A 158 5.70 -25.14 -3.28
CA ILE A 158 4.29 -24.74 -3.25
C ILE A 158 3.65 -25.11 -1.90
N ASP A 159 3.94 -26.28 -1.36
CA ASP A 159 3.40 -26.76 -0.08
C ASP A 159 3.93 -25.95 1.12
N LEU A 160 5.11 -25.35 0.97
CA LEU A 160 5.71 -24.45 1.98
C LEU A 160 5.16 -23.02 1.92
N MET A 161 4.46 -22.66 0.84
CA MET A 161 3.78 -21.37 0.79
C MET A 161 2.74 -21.30 1.92
N PRO A 162 2.68 -20.18 2.67
CA PRO A 162 1.65 -20.00 3.67
C PRO A 162 0.28 -20.31 3.09
N SER A 163 -0.44 -21.24 3.74
CA SER A 163 -1.73 -21.73 3.23
C SER A 163 -2.88 -20.81 3.60
N ASP A 164 -2.70 -20.00 4.62
CA ASP A 164 -3.75 -19.12 5.10
C ASP A 164 -3.89 -17.90 4.21
N PRO A 165 -5.08 -17.67 3.66
CA PRO A 165 -5.37 -16.41 2.99
C PRO A 165 -5.27 -15.28 4.01
N VAL A 166 -4.83 -14.12 3.56
CA VAL A 166 -4.90 -12.92 4.40
C VAL A 166 -6.37 -12.62 4.63
N LYS A 167 -6.84 -12.93 5.82
CA LYS A 167 -8.21 -12.62 6.25
C LYS A 167 -8.29 -11.13 6.57
N ASN A 168 -9.34 -10.54 6.08
CA ASN A 168 -9.72 -9.15 6.36
C ASN A 168 -10.35 -9.02 7.74
#